data_2ea35732f2e6c33c1ded8cbf9a691d15
#
_entry.id   2ea35732f2e6c33c1ded8cbf9a691d15
#
_cell.length_a   1.000
_cell.length_b   1.000
_cell.length_c   1.000
_cell.angle_alpha   90.00
_cell.angle_beta   90.00
_cell.angle_gamma   90.00
#
_symmetry.space_group_name_H-M   'P 1'
#
loop_
_entity.id
_entity.type
_entity.pdbx_description
1 polymer ?
#
loop_
_entity_poly.entity_id
_entity_poly.type
_entity_poly.pdbx_seq_one_letter_code
_entity_poly.pdbx_strand_id
1 'polypeptide(L)'
;NLNAGEMCDVIISAMTKTDERDQVVDFTRAYYTSSQGVIGGSGAASITAVADLNAAGTTIGVQSGTTSDLYANENLGMATISAFEDFPSVITALNNGDVMYAMGDAPVLSLEGTLMVTFSDENFGFAVREDSGELLDALNMAIGAVVDSGEYDTIYGASFDGAVTLADDTTADTATAYPASPSEGSTLTGVLESGQLKVCTDPFYPPFESYDADNNVVGFDADMAHAVVDEIAAHYMGTANPVFVAPVVEPEATTIKIGFLNDATGPIAQFAAPFTYAWTQAQADLNAMGDDYVFEIV
;
A
#
# COMPACT_ATOMS: atom_id res chain seq x y z
N ASN A 1 0.39 -12.34 2.37
CA ASN A 1 -0.03 -13.08 1.17
C ASN A 1 -1.52 -13.44 1.31
N LEU A 2 -2.40 -12.60 0.73
CA LEU A 2 -3.86 -12.74 0.83
C LEU A 2 -4.31 -14.16 0.44
N ASN A 3 -3.81 -14.68 -0.69
CA ASN A 3 -4.22 -15.97 -1.23
C ASN A 3 -3.80 -17.18 -0.38
N ALA A 4 -2.81 -17.03 0.51
CA ALA A 4 -2.48 -18.09 1.47
C ALA A 4 -3.46 -18.16 2.64
N GLY A 5 -4.32 -17.16 2.86
CA GLY A 5 -5.32 -17.12 3.92
C GLY A 5 -4.75 -17.07 5.34
N GLU A 6 -3.45 -16.90 5.49
CA GLU A 6 -2.76 -17.03 6.76
C GLU A 6 -2.56 -15.68 7.46
N MET A 7 -2.43 -14.59 6.69
CA MET A 7 -2.09 -13.28 7.23
C MET A 7 -3.31 -12.36 7.36
N CYS A 8 -4.10 -12.19 6.31
CA CYS A 8 -5.26 -11.30 6.31
C CYS A 8 -6.44 -11.86 5.54
N ASP A 9 -7.61 -11.28 5.79
CA ASP A 9 -8.88 -11.63 5.15
C ASP A 9 -9.17 -10.70 3.97
N VAL A 10 -8.66 -9.46 4.04
CA VAL A 10 -8.87 -8.39 3.07
C VAL A 10 -7.63 -7.50 2.96
N ILE A 11 -7.38 -6.95 1.77
CA ILE A 11 -6.42 -5.84 1.56
C ILE A 11 -7.23 -4.55 1.46
N ILE A 12 -6.86 -3.55 2.27
CA ILE A 12 -7.35 -2.17 2.19
C ILE A 12 -6.10 -1.29 2.22
N SER A 13 -5.66 -0.81 1.06
CA SER A 13 -4.36 -0.15 0.90
C SER A 13 -4.29 0.59 -0.45
N ALA A 14 -5.19 1.56 -0.66
CA ALA A 14 -5.28 2.35 -1.89
C ALA A 14 -5.12 1.50 -3.17
N MET A 15 -5.68 0.28 -3.17
CA MET A 15 -5.42 -0.71 -4.21
C MET A 15 -6.30 -0.48 -5.44
N THR A 16 -5.69 -0.08 -6.54
CA THR A 16 -6.39 0.09 -7.82
C THR A 16 -6.96 -1.23 -8.33
N LYS A 17 -8.21 -1.21 -8.70
CA LYS A 17 -8.91 -2.28 -9.43
C LYS A 17 -8.39 -2.33 -10.86
N THR A 18 -7.78 -3.43 -11.27
CA THR A 18 -7.38 -3.67 -12.66
C THR A 18 -7.80 -5.06 -13.11
N ASP A 19 -8.00 -5.24 -14.41
CA ASP A 19 -8.38 -6.53 -14.98
C ASP A 19 -7.34 -7.63 -14.69
N GLU A 20 -6.05 -7.25 -14.57
CA GLU A 20 -4.97 -8.20 -14.26
C GLU A 20 -5.04 -8.65 -12.79
N ARG A 21 -5.30 -7.72 -11.88
CA ARG A 21 -5.44 -8.02 -10.44
C ARG A 21 -6.71 -8.82 -10.18
N ASP A 22 -7.80 -8.52 -10.90
CA ASP A 22 -9.09 -9.21 -10.80
C ASP A 22 -9.05 -10.68 -11.29
N GLN A 23 -7.95 -11.12 -11.91
CA GLN A 23 -7.72 -12.54 -12.24
C GLN A 23 -7.22 -13.35 -11.05
N VAL A 24 -6.84 -12.74 -9.94
CA VAL A 24 -6.20 -13.40 -8.79
C VAL A 24 -6.79 -12.98 -7.45
N VAL A 25 -7.61 -11.95 -7.42
CA VAL A 25 -8.37 -11.48 -6.26
C VAL A 25 -9.71 -10.93 -6.73
N ASP A 26 -10.72 -10.95 -5.88
CA ASP A 26 -11.99 -10.27 -6.12
C ASP A 26 -11.98 -8.89 -5.48
N PHE A 27 -12.48 -7.86 -6.20
CA PHE A 27 -12.58 -6.50 -5.68
C PHE A 27 -13.99 -6.14 -5.27
N THR A 28 -14.10 -5.38 -4.18
CA THR A 28 -15.36 -4.70 -3.84
C THR A 28 -15.71 -3.63 -4.87
N ARG A 29 -16.89 -3.03 -4.73
CA ARG A 29 -17.18 -1.73 -5.33
C ARG A 29 -16.09 -0.74 -4.98
N ALA A 30 -15.85 0.26 -5.83
CA ALA A 30 -14.89 1.30 -5.52
C ALA A 30 -15.32 2.08 -4.27
N TYR A 31 -14.34 2.35 -3.40
CA TYR A 31 -14.53 3.20 -2.23
C TYR A 31 -13.81 4.55 -2.35
N TYR A 32 -12.95 4.69 -3.35
CA TYR A 32 -12.25 5.93 -3.67
C TYR A 32 -11.95 6.00 -5.16
N THR A 33 -11.93 7.21 -5.72
CA THR A 33 -11.47 7.46 -7.08
C THR A 33 -10.29 8.41 -7.03
N SER A 34 -9.13 7.92 -7.44
CA SER A 34 -7.87 8.66 -7.56
C SER A 34 -7.53 8.95 -9.02
N SER A 35 -6.39 9.56 -9.23
CA SER A 35 -5.69 9.62 -10.49
C SER A 35 -4.20 9.43 -10.27
N GLN A 36 -3.47 8.97 -11.27
CA GLN A 36 -2.03 8.99 -11.24
C GLN A 36 -1.51 10.41 -11.43
N GLY A 37 -0.38 10.72 -10.81
CA GLY A 37 0.25 12.03 -10.89
C GLY A 37 1.76 11.96 -11.09
N VAL A 38 2.35 13.13 -11.34
CA VAL A 38 3.79 13.32 -11.44
C VAL A 38 4.19 14.56 -10.67
N ILE A 39 5.24 14.44 -9.83
CA ILE A 39 5.95 15.57 -9.25
C ILE A 39 7.40 15.57 -9.73
N GLY A 40 8.05 16.72 -9.74
CA GLY A 40 9.44 16.88 -10.15
C GLY A 40 10.34 17.25 -8.98
N GLY A 41 11.53 16.69 -8.97
CA GLY A 41 12.60 17.05 -8.05
C GLY A 41 13.22 18.41 -8.38
N SER A 42 14.19 18.83 -7.56
CA SER A 42 14.86 20.12 -7.74
C SER A 42 15.54 20.22 -9.11
N GLY A 43 15.13 21.21 -9.91
CA GLY A 43 15.66 21.45 -11.24
C GLY A 43 15.06 20.58 -12.35
N ALA A 44 14.04 19.78 -12.06
CA ALA A 44 13.29 19.05 -13.05
C ALA A 44 12.58 20.03 -14.01
N ALA A 45 12.57 19.72 -15.30
CA ALA A 45 11.85 20.51 -16.28
C ALA A 45 10.33 20.39 -16.08
N SER A 46 9.60 21.48 -16.29
CA SER A 46 8.15 21.43 -16.28
C SER A 46 7.63 20.58 -17.44
N ILE A 47 6.65 19.72 -17.16
CA ILE A 47 5.94 18.91 -18.14
C ILE A 47 4.48 19.34 -18.22
N THR A 48 3.83 19.10 -19.34
CA THR A 48 2.42 19.42 -19.59
C THR A 48 1.58 18.17 -19.88
N ALA A 49 2.24 17.05 -20.15
CA ALA A 49 1.63 15.75 -20.32
C ALA A 49 2.59 14.67 -19.80
N VAL A 50 2.07 13.55 -19.33
CA VAL A 50 2.89 12.41 -18.88
C VAL A 50 3.80 11.89 -19.99
N ALA A 51 3.37 11.99 -21.25
CA ALA A 51 4.16 11.58 -22.40
C ALA A 51 5.46 12.41 -22.60
N ASP A 52 5.55 13.62 -22.03
CA ASP A 52 6.75 14.44 -22.06
C ASP A 52 7.93 13.77 -21.32
N LEU A 53 7.62 12.85 -20.40
CA LEU A 53 8.62 12.05 -19.66
C LEU A 53 9.30 10.98 -20.53
N ASN A 54 8.72 10.63 -21.70
CA ASN A 54 9.29 9.61 -22.58
C ASN A 54 10.46 10.16 -23.40
N ALA A 55 11.53 10.53 -22.73
CA ALA A 55 12.73 11.13 -23.34
C ALA A 55 14.01 10.53 -22.76
N ALA A 56 15.04 10.41 -23.64
CA ALA A 56 16.35 9.92 -23.21
C ALA A 56 16.97 10.85 -22.16
N GLY A 57 17.47 10.27 -21.07
CA GLY A 57 18.04 10.99 -19.94
C GLY A 57 17.05 11.39 -18.86
N THR A 58 15.74 11.16 -19.06
CA THR A 58 14.74 11.27 -18.00
C THR A 58 14.87 10.08 -17.05
N THR A 59 14.83 10.33 -15.74
CA THR A 59 14.80 9.30 -14.69
C THR A 59 13.53 9.45 -13.86
N ILE A 60 12.82 8.37 -13.63
CA ILE A 60 11.50 8.34 -12.96
C ILE A 60 11.55 7.31 -11.84
N GLY A 61 11.19 7.72 -10.61
CA GLY A 61 10.99 6.84 -9.48
C GLY A 61 9.53 6.41 -9.37
N VAL A 62 9.31 5.12 -9.13
CA VAL A 62 7.99 4.51 -8.91
C VAL A 62 8.09 3.49 -7.77
N GLN A 63 6.97 3.21 -7.09
CA GLN A 63 6.91 2.06 -6.20
C GLN A 63 6.66 0.79 -7.01
N SER A 64 7.43 -0.25 -6.75
CA SER A 64 7.38 -1.52 -7.47
C SER A 64 6.01 -2.19 -7.41
N GLY A 65 5.52 -2.69 -8.54
CA GLY A 65 4.24 -3.43 -8.64
C GLY A 65 2.99 -2.56 -8.58
N THR A 66 3.14 -1.23 -8.58
CA THR A 66 2.00 -0.29 -8.67
C THR A 66 1.56 -0.07 -10.11
N THR A 67 0.39 0.54 -10.29
CA THR A 67 -0.10 0.95 -11.62
C THR A 67 0.82 2.00 -12.25
N SER A 68 1.47 2.85 -11.45
CA SER A 68 2.52 3.77 -11.92
C SER A 68 3.73 3.04 -12.50
N ASP A 69 4.22 2.00 -11.82
CA ASP A 69 5.34 1.18 -12.31
C ASP A 69 5.00 0.50 -13.63
N LEU A 70 3.83 -0.14 -13.70
CA LEU A 70 3.35 -0.78 -14.93
C LEU A 70 3.22 0.23 -16.07
N TYR A 71 2.54 1.37 -15.82
CA TYR A 71 2.37 2.41 -16.81
C TYR A 71 3.71 2.95 -17.35
N ALA A 72 4.64 3.25 -16.43
CA ALA A 72 5.94 3.80 -16.80
C ALA A 72 6.75 2.83 -17.67
N ASN A 73 6.78 1.55 -17.32
CA ASN A 73 7.48 0.54 -18.09
C ASN A 73 6.85 0.29 -19.47
N GLU A 74 5.53 0.36 -19.59
CA GLU A 74 4.83 0.14 -20.85
C GLU A 74 4.90 1.33 -21.80
N ASN A 75 4.82 2.57 -21.26
CA ASN A 75 4.58 3.76 -22.07
C ASN A 75 5.80 4.70 -22.18
N LEU A 76 6.77 4.61 -21.26
CA LEU A 76 7.88 5.56 -21.16
C LEU A 76 9.25 4.90 -21.45
N GLY A 77 9.30 4.04 -22.47
CA GLY A 77 10.46 3.20 -22.80
C GLY A 77 11.75 3.95 -23.18
N MET A 78 11.74 5.28 -23.34
CA MET A 78 12.95 6.11 -23.55
C MET A 78 13.49 6.66 -22.22
N ALA A 79 12.69 6.69 -21.16
CA ALA A 79 13.11 7.08 -19.83
C ALA A 79 13.80 5.90 -19.11
N THR A 80 14.50 6.21 -18.03
CA THR A 80 15.00 5.20 -17.09
C THR A 80 14.05 5.13 -15.92
N ILE A 81 13.43 3.97 -15.69
CA ILE A 81 12.51 3.73 -14.58
C ILE A 81 13.29 3.09 -13.44
N SER A 82 13.18 3.68 -12.25
CA SER A 82 13.74 3.16 -11.00
C SER A 82 12.59 2.75 -10.08
N ALA A 83 12.40 1.46 -9.90
CA ALA A 83 11.38 0.91 -9.00
C ALA A 83 11.97 0.71 -7.60
N PHE A 84 11.24 1.14 -6.58
CA PHE A 84 11.59 1.04 -5.16
C PHE A 84 10.56 0.17 -4.44
N GLU A 85 10.95 -0.44 -3.32
CA GLU A 85 10.06 -1.34 -2.57
C GLU A 85 8.90 -0.59 -1.90
N ASP A 86 9.15 0.64 -1.42
CA ASP A 86 8.18 1.48 -0.74
C ASP A 86 8.14 2.91 -1.31
N PHE A 87 7.05 3.62 -1.04
CA PHE A 87 6.88 4.99 -1.53
C PHE A 87 7.83 6.01 -0.86
N PRO A 88 8.12 5.96 0.44
CA PRO A 88 9.14 6.83 1.06
C PRO A 88 10.51 6.76 0.38
N SER A 89 10.90 5.59 -0.11
CA SER A 89 12.15 5.41 -0.87
C SER A 89 12.12 6.12 -2.22
N VAL A 90 10.96 6.16 -2.90
CA VAL A 90 10.76 6.96 -4.13
C VAL A 90 10.99 8.44 -3.84
N ILE A 91 10.39 8.96 -2.78
CA ILE A 91 10.50 10.37 -2.37
C ILE A 91 11.94 10.71 -1.93
N THR A 92 12.58 9.78 -1.22
CA THR A 92 14.00 9.94 -0.84
C THR A 92 14.89 10.06 -2.08
N ALA A 93 14.70 9.20 -3.07
CA ALA A 93 15.45 9.24 -4.33
C ALA A 93 15.19 10.54 -5.11
N LEU A 94 13.95 11.04 -5.13
CA LEU A 94 13.59 12.31 -5.74
C LEU A 94 14.31 13.48 -5.04
N ASN A 95 14.28 13.52 -3.72
CA ASN A 95 14.90 14.59 -2.93
C ASN A 95 16.43 14.59 -3.02
N ASN A 96 17.05 13.42 -3.17
CA ASN A 96 18.49 13.29 -3.37
C ASN A 96 18.91 13.64 -4.82
N GLY A 97 17.97 13.69 -5.77
CA GLY A 97 18.25 13.87 -7.19
C GLY A 97 18.72 12.60 -7.92
N ASP A 98 18.49 11.42 -7.32
CA ASP A 98 18.75 10.12 -7.95
C ASP A 98 17.75 9.86 -9.08
N VAL A 99 16.53 10.38 -8.93
CA VAL A 99 15.50 10.45 -9.98
C VAL A 99 15.05 11.90 -10.18
N MET A 100 14.64 12.25 -11.41
CA MET A 100 14.17 13.58 -11.76
C MET A 100 12.71 13.80 -11.41
N TYR A 101 11.92 12.73 -11.52
CA TYR A 101 10.47 12.75 -11.30
C TYR A 101 10.07 11.57 -10.44
N ALA A 102 9.01 11.75 -9.66
CA ALA A 102 8.29 10.66 -9.01
C ALA A 102 6.88 10.55 -9.61
N MET A 103 6.43 9.32 -9.79
CA MET A 103 5.10 8.98 -10.29
C MET A 103 4.39 8.09 -9.27
N GLY A 104 3.12 8.36 -9.02
CA GLY A 104 2.28 7.67 -8.03
C GLY A 104 0.89 8.27 -8.00
N ASP A 105 0.11 7.91 -6.99
CA ASP A 105 -1.24 8.46 -6.80
C ASP A 105 -1.18 9.96 -6.48
N ALA A 106 -1.98 10.74 -7.19
CA ALA A 106 -1.98 12.19 -7.08
C ALA A 106 -2.23 12.71 -5.66
N PRO A 107 -3.15 12.16 -4.85
CA PRO A 107 -3.34 12.57 -3.46
C PRO A 107 -2.08 12.42 -2.61
N VAL A 108 -1.36 11.29 -2.76
CA VAL A 108 -0.13 11.00 -2.03
C VAL A 108 1.00 11.93 -2.46
N LEU A 109 1.21 12.06 -3.77
CA LEU A 109 2.22 12.96 -4.33
C LEU A 109 1.99 14.42 -3.97
N SER A 110 0.74 14.86 -3.81
CA SER A 110 0.40 16.24 -3.45
C SER A 110 0.87 16.64 -2.06
N LEU A 111 1.11 15.67 -1.16
CA LEU A 111 1.71 15.92 0.15
C LEU A 111 3.23 16.16 0.06
N GLU A 112 3.86 15.62 -0.98
CA GLU A 112 5.31 15.65 -1.17
C GLU A 112 5.78 16.78 -2.09
N GLY A 113 4.88 17.28 -2.96
CA GLY A 113 5.24 18.32 -3.90
C GLY A 113 4.08 18.85 -4.74
N THR A 114 4.41 19.76 -5.65
CA THR A 114 3.41 20.27 -6.58
C THR A 114 3.23 19.32 -7.75
N LEU A 115 2.00 18.84 -7.94
CA LEU A 115 1.64 18.05 -9.10
C LEU A 115 1.88 18.84 -10.39
N MET A 116 2.62 18.28 -11.32
CA MET A 116 2.85 18.84 -12.64
C MET A 116 1.74 18.43 -13.61
N VAL A 117 1.37 17.17 -13.60
CA VAL A 117 0.28 16.59 -14.39
C VAL A 117 -0.41 15.50 -13.59
N THR A 118 -1.67 15.25 -13.91
CA THR A 118 -2.42 14.05 -13.51
C THR A 118 -2.90 13.32 -14.76
N PHE A 119 -3.04 12.02 -14.67
CA PHE A 119 -3.46 11.17 -15.78
C PHE A 119 -4.07 9.88 -15.23
N SER A 120 -4.81 9.14 -16.04
CA SER A 120 -5.61 7.97 -15.68
C SER A 120 -6.51 8.15 -14.46
N ASP A 121 -7.63 7.47 -14.46
CA ASP A 121 -8.51 7.37 -13.32
C ASP A 121 -8.22 6.04 -12.61
N GLU A 122 -8.06 6.08 -11.30
CA GLU A 122 -7.70 4.94 -10.46
C GLU A 122 -8.83 4.69 -9.46
N ASN A 123 -9.62 3.66 -9.69
CA ASN A 123 -10.67 3.25 -8.76
C ASN A 123 -10.09 2.27 -7.74
N PHE A 124 -10.10 2.64 -6.46
CA PHE A 124 -9.63 1.77 -5.38
C PHE A 124 -10.77 0.89 -4.87
N GLY A 125 -10.50 -0.38 -4.70
CA GLY A 125 -11.39 -1.37 -4.10
C GLY A 125 -10.69 -2.14 -2.98
N PHE A 126 -11.47 -2.67 -2.04
CA PHE A 126 -10.95 -3.67 -1.13
C PHE A 126 -10.78 -4.98 -1.90
N ALA A 127 -9.67 -5.69 -1.66
CA ALA A 127 -9.41 -6.94 -2.34
C ALA A 127 -9.54 -8.12 -1.37
N VAL A 128 -10.30 -9.14 -1.76
CA VAL A 128 -10.47 -10.41 -1.05
C VAL A 128 -10.01 -11.57 -1.94
N ARG A 129 -9.82 -12.75 -1.35
CA ARG A 129 -9.54 -13.95 -2.13
C ARG A 129 -10.74 -14.35 -2.99
N GLU A 130 -10.51 -14.93 -4.15
CA GLU A 130 -11.55 -15.40 -5.10
C GLU A 130 -12.58 -16.37 -4.46
N ASP A 131 -12.21 -17.09 -3.39
CA ASP A 131 -13.10 -17.99 -2.67
C ASP A 131 -13.85 -17.33 -1.49
N SER A 132 -13.76 -16.01 -1.36
CA SER A 132 -14.34 -15.24 -0.25
C SER A 132 -15.61 -14.46 -0.64
N GLY A 133 -16.41 -14.96 -1.58
CA GLY A 133 -17.58 -14.26 -2.13
C GLY A 133 -18.59 -13.77 -1.07
N GLU A 134 -18.82 -14.51 0.02
CA GLU A 134 -19.71 -14.06 1.09
C GLU A 134 -19.12 -12.87 1.87
N LEU A 135 -17.79 -12.82 2.07
CA LEU A 135 -17.13 -11.66 2.66
C LEU A 135 -17.17 -10.46 1.69
N LEU A 136 -16.97 -10.71 0.39
CA LEU A 136 -17.09 -9.70 -0.65
C LEU A 136 -18.47 -9.04 -0.64
N ASP A 137 -19.53 -9.86 -0.60
CA ASP A 137 -20.91 -9.37 -0.55
C ASP A 137 -21.16 -8.53 0.72
N ALA A 138 -20.69 -9.01 1.88
CA ALA A 138 -20.83 -8.28 3.14
C ALA A 138 -20.09 -6.93 3.11
N LEU A 139 -18.86 -6.90 2.57
CA LEU A 139 -18.08 -5.67 2.42
C LEU A 139 -18.76 -4.70 1.44
N ASN A 140 -19.27 -5.17 0.32
CA ASN A 140 -20.01 -4.35 -0.64
C ASN A 140 -21.24 -3.69 -0.03
N MET A 141 -22.00 -4.45 0.77
CA MET A 141 -23.15 -3.92 1.50
C MET A 141 -22.74 -2.89 2.55
N ALA A 142 -21.67 -3.18 3.30
CA ALA A 142 -21.17 -2.27 4.33
C ALA A 142 -20.64 -0.96 3.73
N ILE A 143 -19.85 -1.00 2.66
CA ILE A 143 -19.41 0.22 1.94
C ILE A 143 -20.63 1.05 1.50
N GLY A 144 -21.66 0.39 0.94
CA GLY A 144 -22.89 1.06 0.56
C GLY A 144 -23.58 1.75 1.75
N ALA A 145 -23.68 1.07 2.90
CA ALA A 145 -24.30 1.62 4.11
C ALA A 145 -23.50 2.81 4.67
N VAL A 146 -22.17 2.75 4.68
CA VAL A 146 -21.29 3.88 5.09
C VAL A 146 -21.50 5.09 4.19
N VAL A 147 -21.65 4.89 2.87
CA VAL A 147 -21.97 5.98 1.92
C VAL A 147 -23.36 6.53 2.17
N ASP A 148 -24.36 5.67 2.27
CA ASP A 148 -25.79 6.08 2.41
C ASP A 148 -26.08 6.77 3.74
N SER A 149 -25.35 6.44 4.80
CA SER A 149 -25.48 7.10 6.11
C SER A 149 -24.89 8.51 6.15
N GLY A 150 -24.00 8.85 5.20
CA GLY A 150 -23.22 10.09 5.20
C GLY A 150 -21.95 10.02 6.07
N GLU A 151 -21.64 8.87 6.64
CA GLU A 151 -20.39 8.65 7.39
C GLU A 151 -19.18 8.75 6.48
N TYR A 152 -19.31 8.26 5.24
CA TYR A 152 -18.29 8.40 4.22
C TYR A 152 -17.83 9.85 4.03
N ASP A 153 -18.74 10.82 3.99
CA ASP A 153 -18.41 12.23 3.82
C ASP A 153 -17.58 12.76 5.00
N THR A 154 -17.83 12.23 6.20
CA THR A 154 -17.07 12.58 7.41
C THR A 154 -15.65 12.01 7.35
N ILE A 155 -15.53 10.73 6.98
CA ILE A 155 -14.23 10.03 6.82
C ILE A 155 -13.41 10.71 5.72
N TYR A 156 -14.03 10.96 4.56
CA TYR A 156 -13.37 11.64 3.45
C TYR A 156 -12.86 13.03 3.85
N GLY A 157 -13.71 13.84 4.47
CA GLY A 157 -13.37 15.21 4.90
C GLY A 157 -12.31 15.29 6.01
N ALA A 158 -12.02 14.17 6.70
CA ALA A 158 -10.92 14.10 7.66
C ALA A 158 -9.55 13.95 7.00
N SER A 159 -9.51 13.36 5.80
CA SER A 159 -8.27 13.00 5.08
C SER A 159 -8.03 13.83 3.82
N PHE A 160 -9.07 14.36 3.20
CA PHE A 160 -8.99 15.06 1.92
C PHE A 160 -9.73 16.39 1.93
N ASP A 161 -9.20 17.35 1.20
CA ASP A 161 -9.88 18.60 0.89
C ASP A 161 -10.78 18.45 -0.35
N GLY A 162 -11.89 19.18 -0.38
CA GLY A 162 -12.76 19.26 -1.54
C GLY A 162 -14.05 18.44 -1.43
N ALA A 163 -14.72 18.29 -2.57
CA ALA A 163 -15.96 17.53 -2.64
C ALA A 163 -15.68 16.06 -2.88
N VAL A 164 -16.45 15.21 -2.23
CA VAL A 164 -16.45 13.77 -2.49
C VAL A 164 -16.75 13.49 -3.97
N THR A 165 -15.92 12.69 -4.60
CA THR A 165 -16.16 12.15 -5.93
C THR A 165 -15.95 10.64 -5.85
N LEU A 166 -17.02 9.88 -5.97
CA LEU A 166 -16.99 8.43 -6.02
C LEU A 166 -17.21 7.96 -7.45
N ALA A 167 -16.57 6.86 -7.82
CA ALA A 167 -16.80 6.22 -9.10
C ALA A 167 -18.24 5.73 -9.22
N ASP A 168 -18.76 5.69 -10.43
CA ASP A 168 -20.13 5.20 -10.69
C ASP A 168 -20.36 3.77 -10.18
N ASP A 169 -19.30 2.93 -10.12
CA ASP A 169 -19.40 1.57 -9.62
C ASP A 169 -19.62 1.49 -8.10
N THR A 170 -19.49 2.58 -7.34
CA THR A 170 -19.92 2.65 -5.94
C THR A 170 -21.42 2.46 -5.80
N THR A 171 -22.17 2.77 -6.84
CA THR A 171 -23.61 2.60 -6.94
C THR A 171 -23.99 1.31 -7.69
N ALA A 172 -23.02 0.58 -8.21
CA ALA A 172 -23.29 -0.68 -8.92
C ALA A 172 -23.84 -1.73 -7.96
N ASP A 173 -24.88 -2.43 -8.40
CA ASP A 173 -25.49 -3.54 -7.68
C ASP A 173 -24.56 -4.76 -7.68
N THR A 174 -23.51 -4.71 -6.87
CA THR A 174 -22.59 -5.84 -6.71
C THR A 174 -23.11 -6.85 -5.71
N ALA A 175 -23.84 -6.38 -4.67
CA ALA A 175 -24.63 -7.22 -3.77
C ALA A 175 -25.93 -6.50 -3.44
N THR A 176 -27.04 -7.23 -3.39
CA THR A 176 -28.38 -6.68 -3.07
C THR A 176 -28.80 -6.92 -1.63
N ALA A 177 -28.06 -7.75 -0.89
CA ALA A 177 -28.30 -8.03 0.52
C ALA A 177 -27.05 -8.68 1.14
N TYR A 178 -26.92 -8.51 2.46
CA TYR A 178 -25.97 -9.28 3.23
C TYR A 178 -26.29 -10.79 3.13
N PRO A 179 -25.25 -11.68 3.08
CA PRO A 179 -25.47 -13.12 3.18
C PRO A 179 -26.29 -13.48 4.42
N ALA A 180 -27.51 -13.99 4.23
CA ALA A 180 -28.44 -14.20 5.33
C ALA A 180 -28.03 -15.33 6.30
N SER A 181 -27.23 -16.28 5.82
CA SER A 181 -26.71 -17.41 6.59
C SER A 181 -25.34 -17.76 6.04
N PRO A 182 -24.25 -17.12 6.53
CA PRO A 182 -22.90 -17.43 6.08
C PRO A 182 -22.58 -18.91 6.20
N SER A 183 -21.92 -19.45 5.19
CA SER A 183 -21.59 -20.87 5.09
C SER A 183 -20.58 -21.28 6.13
N GLU A 184 -20.72 -22.48 6.71
CA GLU A 184 -19.73 -23.02 7.64
C GLU A 184 -18.35 -23.09 6.99
N GLY A 185 -17.35 -22.51 7.67
CA GLY A 185 -15.97 -22.45 7.19
C GLY A 185 -15.69 -21.40 6.12
N SER A 186 -16.66 -20.55 5.76
CA SER A 186 -16.40 -19.40 4.91
C SER A 186 -15.55 -18.34 5.64
N THR A 187 -14.86 -17.47 4.87
CA THR A 187 -14.08 -16.37 5.45
C THR A 187 -14.97 -15.46 6.31
N LEU A 188 -16.18 -15.15 5.84
CA LEU A 188 -17.12 -14.34 6.61
C LEU A 188 -17.49 -15.02 7.94
N THR A 189 -17.77 -16.34 7.94
CA THR A 189 -18.03 -17.07 9.19
C THR A 189 -16.84 -16.99 10.14
N GLY A 190 -15.61 -17.15 9.67
CA GLY A 190 -14.41 -17.00 10.48
C GLY A 190 -14.25 -15.62 11.09
N VAL A 191 -14.56 -14.56 10.33
CA VAL A 191 -14.58 -13.16 10.81
C VAL A 191 -15.63 -12.99 11.92
N LEU A 192 -16.85 -13.47 11.69
CA LEU A 192 -17.94 -13.37 12.66
C LEU A 192 -17.68 -14.16 13.95
N GLU A 193 -17.11 -15.35 13.85
CA GLU A 193 -16.77 -16.21 14.99
C GLU A 193 -15.60 -15.65 15.81
N SER A 194 -14.57 -15.11 15.15
CA SER A 194 -13.43 -14.50 15.82
C SER A 194 -13.72 -13.10 16.35
N GLY A 195 -14.72 -12.41 15.78
CA GLY A 195 -14.97 -10.98 16.00
C GLY A 195 -13.88 -10.08 15.44
N GLN A 196 -13.10 -10.56 14.47
CA GLN A 196 -11.95 -9.85 13.89
C GLN A 196 -11.95 -9.97 12.37
N LEU A 197 -11.81 -8.85 11.67
CA LEU A 197 -11.44 -8.78 10.27
C LEU A 197 -9.97 -8.41 10.19
N LYS A 198 -9.14 -9.28 9.63
CA LYS A 198 -7.71 -9.02 9.47
C LYS A 198 -7.48 -8.26 8.17
N VAL A 199 -6.92 -7.07 8.28
CA VAL A 199 -6.65 -6.18 7.15
C VAL A 199 -5.16 -6.12 6.85
N CYS A 200 -4.77 -6.42 5.62
CA CYS A 200 -3.43 -6.09 5.11
C CYS A 200 -3.44 -4.66 4.56
N THR A 201 -2.44 -3.87 4.94
CA THR A 201 -2.25 -2.49 4.48
C THR A 201 -0.75 -2.16 4.42
N ASP A 202 -0.36 -1.12 3.68
CA ASP A 202 1.01 -0.58 3.62
C ASP A 202 1.04 0.80 4.32
N PRO A 203 1.30 0.86 5.66
CA PRO A 203 1.11 2.07 6.44
C PRO A 203 2.21 3.14 6.22
N PHE A 204 2.69 3.26 4.98
CA PHE A 204 3.62 4.27 4.52
C PHE A 204 3.09 5.07 3.31
N TYR A 205 1.75 5.14 3.18
CA TYR A 205 1.07 5.73 2.05
C TYR A 205 0.00 6.79 2.45
N PRO A 206 0.39 7.85 3.22
CA PRO A 206 -0.56 8.89 3.61
C PRO A 206 -1.10 9.64 2.36
N PRO A 207 -2.36 10.11 2.38
CA PRO A 207 -3.30 10.17 3.51
C PRO A 207 -4.17 8.92 3.66
N PHE A 208 -3.92 7.86 2.89
CA PHE A 208 -4.71 6.63 2.93
C PHE A 208 -4.39 5.82 4.19
N GLU A 209 -3.12 5.51 4.42
CA GLU A 209 -2.67 4.82 5.63
C GLU A 209 -1.28 5.27 6.07
N SER A 210 -1.11 5.40 7.37
CA SER A 210 0.17 5.72 8.02
C SER A 210 0.16 5.27 9.48
N TYR A 211 1.32 5.25 10.11
CA TYR A 211 1.40 5.06 11.55
C TYR A 211 1.28 6.40 12.28
N ASP A 212 0.48 6.42 13.36
CA ASP A 212 0.51 7.50 14.33
C ASP A 212 1.70 7.38 15.31
N ALA A 213 1.78 8.29 16.29
CA ALA A 213 2.86 8.29 17.27
C ALA A 213 2.84 7.07 18.23
N ASP A 214 1.72 6.36 18.31
CA ASP A 214 1.51 5.18 19.14
C ASP A 214 1.58 3.88 18.32
N ASN A 215 2.03 3.95 17.07
CA ASN A 215 2.09 2.87 16.08
C ASN A 215 0.72 2.27 15.72
N ASN A 216 -0.36 3.02 15.83
CA ASN A 216 -1.63 2.60 15.26
C ASN A 216 -1.68 2.98 13.78
N VAL A 217 -2.32 2.13 12.98
CA VAL A 217 -2.62 2.46 11.58
C VAL A 217 -3.77 3.46 11.57
N VAL A 218 -3.57 4.59 10.92
CA VAL A 218 -4.54 5.70 10.79
C VAL A 218 -4.60 6.18 9.36
N GLY A 219 -5.63 6.92 9.00
CA GLY A 219 -5.84 7.49 7.68
C GLY A 219 -7.15 7.02 7.07
N PHE A 220 -7.40 7.45 5.83
CA PHE A 220 -8.67 7.20 5.15
C PHE A 220 -9.03 5.72 5.06
N ASP A 221 -8.07 4.87 4.70
CA ASP A 221 -8.27 3.43 4.56
C ASP A 221 -8.53 2.75 5.91
N ALA A 222 -7.84 3.20 6.96
CA ALA A 222 -8.09 2.72 8.32
C ALA A 222 -9.50 3.10 8.80
N ASP A 223 -9.92 4.35 8.57
CA ASP A 223 -11.24 4.83 8.97
C ASP A 223 -12.35 4.12 8.19
N MET A 224 -12.17 3.92 6.88
CA MET A 224 -13.09 3.12 6.05
C MET A 224 -13.17 1.67 6.52
N ALA A 225 -12.03 1.09 6.89
CA ALA A 225 -11.97 -0.26 7.42
C ALA A 225 -12.77 -0.39 8.73
N HIS A 226 -12.63 0.57 9.65
CA HIS A 226 -13.41 0.60 10.89
C HIS A 226 -14.92 0.73 10.60
N ALA A 227 -15.31 1.68 9.74
CA ALA A 227 -16.71 1.90 9.41
C ALA A 227 -17.38 0.66 8.81
N VAL A 228 -16.70 -0.04 7.85
CA VAL A 228 -17.30 -1.25 7.26
C VAL A 228 -17.39 -2.41 8.26
N VAL A 229 -16.45 -2.53 9.20
CA VAL A 229 -16.51 -3.55 10.24
C VAL A 229 -17.68 -3.26 11.20
N ASP A 230 -17.87 -2.00 11.56
CA ASP A 230 -18.98 -1.60 12.43
C ASP A 230 -20.34 -1.89 11.77
N GLU A 231 -20.49 -1.66 10.47
CA GLU A 231 -21.69 -2.00 9.70
C GLU A 231 -21.93 -3.52 9.63
N ILE A 232 -20.88 -4.32 9.35
CA ILE A 232 -20.97 -5.79 9.37
C ILE A 232 -21.37 -6.27 10.77
N ALA A 233 -20.75 -5.74 11.82
CA ALA A 233 -21.06 -6.09 13.19
C ALA A 233 -22.49 -5.72 13.56
N ALA A 234 -22.96 -4.52 13.20
CA ALA A 234 -24.32 -4.09 13.44
C ALA A 234 -25.35 -5.02 12.78
N HIS A 235 -25.02 -5.54 11.58
CA HIS A 235 -25.90 -6.44 10.87
C HIS A 235 -25.97 -7.85 11.50
N TYR A 236 -24.81 -8.47 11.82
CA TYR A 236 -24.75 -9.87 12.22
C TYR A 236 -24.71 -10.09 13.74
N MET A 237 -24.07 -9.19 14.47
CA MET A 237 -23.70 -9.38 15.88
C MET A 237 -24.45 -8.45 16.83
N GLY A 238 -25.21 -7.50 16.31
CA GLY A 238 -25.91 -6.51 17.11
C GLY A 238 -24.95 -5.50 17.74
N THR A 239 -24.74 -5.55 19.07
CA THR A 239 -23.89 -4.60 19.80
C THR A 239 -22.46 -5.10 20.02
N ALA A 240 -22.06 -6.23 19.46
CA ALA A 240 -20.69 -6.70 19.57
C ALA A 240 -19.79 -5.91 18.62
N ASN A 241 -18.73 -5.29 19.15
CA ASN A 241 -17.73 -4.62 18.33
C ASN A 241 -16.67 -5.63 17.95
N PRO A 242 -16.48 -6.00 16.66
CA PRO A 242 -15.34 -6.76 16.25
C PRO A 242 -14.06 -5.97 16.55
N VAL A 243 -13.06 -6.68 17.04
CA VAL A 243 -11.75 -6.06 17.27
C VAL A 243 -11.01 -6.02 15.94
N PHE A 244 -10.73 -4.83 15.46
CA PHE A 244 -9.92 -4.62 14.29
C PHE A 244 -8.48 -4.96 14.61
N VAL A 245 -7.93 -5.93 13.92
CA VAL A 245 -6.48 -6.20 13.95
C VAL A 245 -5.97 -5.82 12.56
N ALA A 246 -5.47 -4.60 12.42
CA ALA A 246 -4.55 -4.34 11.33
C ALA A 246 -3.41 -5.36 11.48
N PRO A 247 -3.05 -6.13 10.44
CA PRO A 247 -1.87 -6.94 10.55
C PRO A 247 -0.75 -6.01 10.96
N VAL A 248 -0.11 -6.32 12.09
CA VAL A 248 1.21 -5.78 12.33
C VAL A 248 1.99 -6.28 11.12
N VAL A 249 2.26 -5.41 10.17
CA VAL A 249 3.40 -5.61 9.28
C VAL A 249 4.56 -5.55 10.25
N GLU A 250 4.94 -6.72 10.81
CA GLU A 250 6.27 -6.81 11.37
C GLU A 250 7.15 -6.35 10.20
N PRO A 251 7.88 -5.24 10.33
CA PRO A 251 8.79 -4.84 9.28
C PRO A 251 9.61 -6.11 9.02
N GLU A 252 9.53 -6.65 7.80
CA GLU A 252 10.43 -7.75 7.44
C GLU A 252 11.80 -7.24 7.83
N ALA A 253 12.45 -7.94 8.77
CA ALA A 253 13.68 -7.46 9.36
C ALA A 253 14.58 -6.97 8.23
N THR A 254 14.74 -5.66 8.13
CA THR A 254 15.39 -5.05 6.97
C THR A 254 16.80 -5.58 6.93
N THR A 255 17.10 -6.44 5.97
CA THR A 255 18.45 -6.98 5.81
C THR A 255 19.35 -5.85 5.31
N ILE A 256 20.12 -5.27 6.22
CA ILE A 256 21.12 -4.27 5.86
C ILE A 256 22.36 -5.03 5.42
N LYS A 257 22.66 -5.00 4.10
CA LYS A 257 23.89 -5.58 3.56
C LYS A 257 25.02 -4.58 3.72
N ILE A 258 25.98 -4.90 4.57
CA ILE A 258 27.18 -4.10 4.76
C ILE A 258 28.28 -4.69 3.87
N GLY A 259 28.60 -4.00 2.79
CA GLY A 259 29.72 -4.35 1.93
C GLY A 259 31.04 -4.08 2.64
N PHE A 260 31.89 -5.09 2.73
CA PHE A 260 33.22 -4.97 3.30
C PHE A 260 34.27 -5.33 2.26
N LEU A 261 35.07 -4.35 1.87
CA LEU A 261 36.18 -4.56 0.95
C LEU A 261 37.40 -5.09 1.72
N ASN A 262 37.59 -6.40 1.68
CA ASN A 262 38.74 -7.06 2.32
C ASN A 262 39.73 -7.55 1.26
N ASP A 263 40.91 -6.95 1.21
CA ASP A 263 41.98 -7.42 0.32
C ASP A 263 42.68 -8.66 0.93
N ALA A 264 42.17 -9.84 0.56
CA ALA A 264 42.72 -11.11 0.98
C ALA A 264 43.98 -11.53 0.15
N THR A 265 44.33 -10.78 -0.89
CA THR A 265 45.40 -11.18 -1.84
C THR A 265 46.44 -10.10 -2.13
N GLY A 266 46.17 -8.85 -1.73
CA GLY A 266 47.06 -7.69 -1.95
C GLY A 266 48.06 -7.44 -0.84
N PRO A 267 48.74 -6.27 -0.86
CA PRO A 267 49.76 -5.90 0.13
C PRO A 267 49.32 -5.84 1.58
N ILE A 268 47.99 -5.71 1.81
CA ILE A 268 47.41 -5.64 3.16
C ILE A 268 46.70 -6.94 3.58
N ALA A 269 46.84 -8.02 2.83
CA ALA A 269 46.22 -9.31 3.09
C ALA A 269 46.44 -9.84 4.53
N GLN A 270 47.57 -9.49 5.13
CA GLN A 270 47.92 -9.89 6.52
C GLN A 270 46.94 -9.33 7.57
N PHE A 271 46.15 -8.31 7.23
CA PHE A 271 45.16 -7.70 8.11
C PHE A 271 43.74 -8.23 7.86
N ALA A 272 43.53 -9.01 6.82
CA ALA A 272 42.21 -9.46 6.41
C ALA A 272 41.49 -10.29 7.49
N ALA A 273 42.18 -11.24 8.12
CA ALA A 273 41.56 -12.12 9.13
C ALA A 273 41.12 -11.35 10.39
N PRO A 274 41.92 -10.43 10.97
CA PRO A 274 41.47 -9.60 12.08
C PRO A 274 40.26 -8.70 11.75
N PHE A 275 40.25 -8.13 10.54
CA PHE A 275 39.12 -7.31 10.10
C PHE A 275 37.84 -8.14 9.91
N THR A 276 37.93 -9.29 9.26
CA THR A 276 36.81 -10.21 9.08
C THR A 276 36.23 -10.66 10.42
N TYR A 277 37.08 -10.99 11.38
CA TYR A 277 36.63 -11.36 12.74
C TYR A 277 35.90 -10.20 13.43
N ALA A 278 36.46 -8.99 13.39
CA ALA A 278 35.85 -7.82 14.01
C ALA A 278 34.47 -7.50 13.41
N TRP A 279 34.30 -7.62 12.09
CA TRP A 279 33.03 -7.43 11.42
C TRP A 279 32.02 -8.51 11.74
N THR A 280 32.44 -9.77 11.77
CA THR A 280 31.55 -10.89 12.17
C THR A 280 31.04 -10.71 13.59
N GLN A 281 31.90 -10.23 14.51
CA GLN A 281 31.48 -9.92 15.87
C GLN A 281 30.52 -8.73 15.91
N ALA A 282 30.80 -7.67 15.14
CA ALA A 282 29.91 -6.50 15.06
C ALA A 282 28.54 -6.86 14.48
N GLN A 283 28.48 -7.73 13.48
CA GLN A 283 27.23 -8.25 12.95
C GLN A 283 26.42 -9.00 14.01
N ALA A 284 27.08 -9.88 14.79
CA ALA A 284 26.44 -10.63 15.85
C ALA A 284 25.91 -9.69 16.97
N ASP A 285 26.70 -8.68 17.33
CA ASP A 285 26.33 -7.69 18.34
C ASP A 285 25.15 -6.82 17.88
N LEU A 286 25.14 -6.38 16.60
CA LEU A 286 24.05 -5.60 16.00
C LEU A 286 22.76 -6.43 15.93
N ASN A 287 22.83 -7.68 15.46
CA ASN A 287 21.67 -8.58 15.40
C ASN A 287 21.12 -8.96 16.81
N ALA A 288 21.93 -8.81 17.86
CA ALA A 288 21.50 -9.04 19.24
C ALA A 288 20.84 -7.81 19.89
N MET A 289 20.88 -6.64 19.24
CA MET A 289 20.35 -5.39 19.79
C MET A 289 18.87 -5.15 19.54
N GLY A 290 18.24 -5.89 18.62
CA GLY A 290 16.81 -5.79 18.32
C GLY A 290 16.41 -6.69 17.14
N ASP A 291 15.09 -6.91 17.04
CA ASP A 291 14.50 -7.81 16.05
C ASP A 291 14.13 -7.10 14.74
N ASP A 292 14.29 -5.76 14.67
CA ASP A 292 13.84 -4.93 13.55
C ASP A 292 14.79 -4.96 12.35
N TYR A 293 16.04 -5.41 12.53
CA TYR A 293 17.05 -5.42 11.48
C TYR A 293 17.88 -6.70 11.50
N VAL A 294 18.11 -7.26 10.33
CA VAL A 294 19.10 -8.33 10.13
C VAL A 294 20.29 -7.76 9.37
N PHE A 295 21.49 -7.91 9.92
CA PHE A 295 22.72 -7.45 9.30
C PHE A 295 23.46 -8.63 8.65
N GLU A 296 23.82 -8.50 7.39
CA GLU A 296 24.57 -9.49 6.63
C GLU A 296 25.86 -8.88 6.10
N ILE A 297 26.98 -9.57 6.29
CA ILE A 297 28.26 -9.21 5.67
C ILE A 297 28.30 -9.81 4.26
N VAL A 298 28.48 -8.99 3.24
CA VAL A 298 28.58 -9.36 1.83
C VAL A 298 29.97 -9.05 1.27
#